data_56f7373a391c48b43cd37b1f3b88f1c4
#
_entry.id   56f7373a391c48b43cd37b1f3b88f1c4
#
_cell.length_a   1.000
_cell.length_b   1.000
_cell.length_c   1.000
_cell.angle_alpha   90.00
_cell.angle_beta   90.00
_cell.angle_gamma   90.00
#
_symmetry.space_group_name_H-M   'P 1'
#
loop_
_entity.id
_entity.type
_entity.pdbx_description
1 polymer ?
#
loop_
_entity_poly.entity_id
_entity_poly.type
_entity_poly.pdbx_seq_one_letter_code
_entity_poly.pdbx_strand_id
1 'polypeptide(L)'
;MSQLSINDLKNELTQYPNLVYKKNDIFVSSNKLERVMDLSQIPSPYLSGRLDKFLDGKLLPITQTNRGCPFTCTYCDWGSATGSKQMGVFPQERLKEEMEWFSHHSIEYIFCCDANFGMFKRDPEVAQMVGQIKQKTGYPQALSVQNTKNSTERSYETQKILCDYGLNKGVTLSMQTLSDEVLKNIKRSNIKLQSYFELQKRFIKEGVPTYSDLILALPGETYDSFLNGMCNLIESGQHSRIQFNNLSILPNAEMAKESYRKEFGIKTIVSDIVNMHGSLLYEDESTREKQELVIQTKSLSSSDWRKVRSICWLTAFLYFNKIAQIPIAICNGFLGVPLFEIINALMEINPEKYPHLTSIINRLDEEANKISQGGAEYIHSKEWLDIYWPVDEFLFIQHV
;
A
#
# COMPACT_ATOMS: atom_id res chain seq x y z
N MET A 1 -19.06 21.33 -23.74
CA MET A 1 -17.68 21.87 -23.76
C MET A 1 -17.39 22.29 -25.19
N SER A 2 -17.25 23.60 -25.47
CA SER A 2 -16.80 24.09 -26.77
C SER A 2 -15.38 23.57 -27.02
N GLN A 3 -15.14 23.03 -28.22
CA GLN A 3 -13.79 22.68 -28.67
C GLN A 3 -12.98 23.97 -28.79
N LEU A 4 -12.17 24.25 -27.77
CA LEU A 4 -11.19 25.34 -27.84
C LEU A 4 -10.11 24.93 -28.83
N SER A 5 -9.82 25.79 -29.81
CA SER A 5 -8.68 25.55 -30.70
C SER A 5 -7.37 25.65 -29.92
N ILE A 6 -6.33 24.93 -30.37
CA ILE A 6 -4.98 25.00 -29.76
C ILE A 6 -4.44 26.45 -29.73
N ASN A 7 -4.88 27.30 -30.64
CA ASN A 7 -4.48 28.72 -30.70
C ASN A 7 -5.21 29.55 -29.63
N ASP A 8 -6.48 29.25 -29.32
CA ASP A 8 -7.22 29.94 -28.25
C ASP A 8 -6.61 29.57 -26.88
N LEU A 9 -6.15 28.33 -26.71
CA LEU A 9 -5.45 27.88 -25.51
C LEU A 9 -4.13 28.63 -25.28
N LYS A 10 -3.39 29.02 -26.31
CA LYS A 10 -2.08 29.67 -26.17
C LYS A 10 -2.15 31.11 -25.63
N ASN A 11 -3.24 31.83 -25.86
CA ASN A 11 -3.32 33.27 -25.54
C ASN A 11 -4.01 33.55 -24.18
N GLU A 12 -4.79 32.64 -23.64
CA GLU A 12 -5.64 32.89 -22.46
C GLU A 12 -5.56 31.80 -21.37
N LEU A 13 -4.50 30.97 -21.34
CA LEU A 13 -4.38 29.84 -20.44
C LEU A 13 -4.53 30.21 -18.94
N THR A 14 -4.17 31.44 -18.57
CA THR A 14 -4.26 31.92 -17.18
C THR A 14 -5.69 32.09 -16.68
N GLN A 15 -6.68 32.25 -17.56
CA GLN A 15 -8.10 32.37 -17.18
C GLN A 15 -8.76 31.01 -16.90
N TYR A 16 -8.16 29.90 -17.33
CA TYR A 16 -8.66 28.57 -17.01
C TYR A 16 -8.12 28.12 -15.65
N PRO A 17 -8.94 28.00 -14.64
CA PRO A 17 -8.48 27.61 -13.30
C PRO A 17 -7.99 26.17 -13.25
N ASN A 18 -7.14 25.86 -12.29
CA ASN A 18 -6.52 24.56 -12.07
C ASN A 18 -5.65 24.04 -13.24
N LEU A 19 -5.17 24.93 -14.06
CA LEU A 19 -4.30 24.60 -15.17
C LEU A 19 -2.83 24.86 -14.81
N VAL A 20 -1.97 23.89 -15.11
CA VAL A 20 -0.52 24.05 -15.08
C VAL A 20 -0.02 23.85 -16.51
N TYR A 21 0.73 24.79 -17.02
CA TYR A 21 1.28 24.74 -18.38
C TYR A 21 2.71 25.29 -18.45
N LYS A 22 3.45 24.86 -19.44
CA LYS A 22 4.82 25.33 -19.69
C LYS A 22 4.81 26.50 -20.65
N LYS A 23 5.37 27.65 -20.23
CA LYS A 23 5.56 28.85 -21.05
C LYS A 23 7.02 29.27 -20.96
N ASN A 24 7.73 29.32 -22.09
CA ASN A 24 9.16 29.67 -22.15
C ASN A 24 10.02 28.88 -21.14
N ASP A 25 9.83 27.55 -21.10
CA ASP A 25 10.46 26.60 -20.17
C ASP A 25 10.17 26.80 -18.67
N ILE A 26 9.29 27.73 -18.31
CA ILE A 26 8.82 27.95 -16.94
C ILE A 26 7.41 27.34 -16.76
N PHE A 27 7.19 26.63 -15.67
CA PHE A 27 5.85 26.17 -15.31
C PHE A 27 5.04 27.33 -14.71
N VAL A 28 3.89 27.60 -15.32
CA VAL A 28 2.93 28.62 -14.89
C VAL A 28 1.68 27.92 -14.39
N SER A 29 1.22 28.29 -13.19
CA SER A 29 -0.04 27.82 -12.63
C SER A 29 -1.10 28.92 -12.73
N SER A 30 -2.28 28.55 -13.20
CA SER A 30 -3.45 29.41 -13.11
C SER A 30 -4.06 29.42 -11.71
N ASN A 31 -5.10 30.24 -11.49
CA ASN A 31 -5.83 30.29 -10.23
C ASN A 31 -6.41 28.91 -9.86
N LYS A 32 -6.39 28.59 -8.57
CA LYS A 32 -7.04 27.38 -8.06
C LYS A 32 -8.54 27.59 -7.92
N LEU A 33 -9.34 26.62 -8.37
CA LEU A 33 -10.75 26.52 -8.02
C LEU A 33 -10.91 25.98 -6.61
N GLU A 34 -12.00 26.35 -5.96
CA GLU A 34 -12.43 25.67 -4.76
C GLU A 34 -12.74 24.18 -5.07
N ARG A 35 -12.59 23.39 -4.04
CA ARG A 35 -12.85 21.95 -4.15
C ARG A 35 -14.36 21.70 -4.34
N VAL A 36 -14.70 20.87 -5.33
CA VAL A 36 -16.06 20.39 -5.51
C VAL A 36 -16.43 19.47 -4.34
N MET A 37 -17.30 19.92 -3.46
CA MET A 37 -17.75 19.18 -2.27
C MET A 37 -18.95 18.31 -2.58
N ASP A 38 -19.87 18.79 -3.42
CA ASP A 38 -21.00 18.01 -3.92
C ASP A 38 -20.56 17.13 -5.10
N LEU A 39 -20.23 15.88 -4.79
CA LEU A 39 -19.75 14.93 -5.79
C LEU A 39 -20.85 14.45 -6.76
N SER A 40 -22.13 14.79 -6.52
CA SER A 40 -23.21 14.51 -7.46
C SER A 40 -23.05 15.26 -8.79
N GLN A 41 -22.36 16.42 -8.75
CA GLN A 41 -22.07 17.24 -9.94
C GLN A 41 -21.03 16.62 -10.88
N ILE A 42 -20.29 15.60 -10.42
CA ILE A 42 -19.27 14.94 -11.23
C ILE A 42 -19.91 13.76 -11.95
N PRO A 43 -20.04 13.77 -13.29
CA PRO A 43 -20.65 12.66 -14.01
C PRO A 43 -19.84 11.38 -13.92
N SER A 44 -20.51 10.24 -13.93
CA SER A 44 -19.84 8.95 -13.99
C SER A 44 -19.21 8.74 -15.38
N PRO A 45 -17.91 8.43 -15.45
CA PRO A 45 -17.27 8.11 -16.73
C PRO A 45 -17.76 6.77 -17.30
N TYR A 46 -18.23 5.85 -16.48
CA TYR A 46 -18.78 4.55 -16.87
C TYR A 46 -20.19 4.73 -17.45
N LEU A 47 -21.11 5.31 -16.67
CA LEU A 47 -22.50 5.49 -17.07
C LEU A 47 -22.67 6.42 -18.30
N SER A 48 -21.68 7.28 -18.55
CA SER A 48 -21.66 8.16 -19.72
C SER A 48 -21.07 7.52 -21.00
N GLY A 49 -20.66 6.23 -20.95
CA GLY A 49 -20.07 5.51 -22.06
C GLY A 49 -18.65 5.96 -22.47
N ARG A 50 -18.03 6.87 -21.69
CA ARG A 50 -16.71 7.44 -22.04
C ARG A 50 -15.57 6.42 -21.94
N LEU A 51 -15.72 5.39 -21.12
CA LEU A 51 -14.72 4.36 -20.90
C LEU A 51 -14.97 3.06 -21.63
N ASP A 52 -16.09 2.90 -22.35
CA ASP A 52 -16.47 1.64 -23.00
C ASP A 52 -15.36 1.09 -23.90
N LYS A 53 -14.71 1.96 -24.67
CA LYS A 53 -13.63 1.58 -25.58
C LYS A 53 -12.34 1.08 -24.89
N PHE A 54 -12.22 1.29 -23.58
CA PHE A 54 -11.04 0.88 -22.80
C PHE A 54 -11.29 -0.41 -22.00
N LEU A 55 -12.52 -0.93 -21.99
CA LEU A 55 -12.91 -2.12 -21.23
C LEU A 55 -12.86 -3.36 -22.13
N ASP A 56 -11.71 -3.58 -22.74
CA ASP A 56 -11.42 -4.72 -23.64
C ASP A 56 -10.86 -5.95 -22.91
N GLY A 57 -10.98 -5.98 -21.56
CA GLY A 57 -10.45 -7.04 -20.71
C GLY A 57 -8.98 -6.86 -20.26
N LYS A 58 -8.29 -5.81 -20.74
CA LYS A 58 -6.90 -5.53 -20.36
C LYS A 58 -6.77 -4.55 -19.20
N LEU A 59 -7.73 -3.64 -19.05
CA LEU A 59 -7.73 -2.62 -18.02
C LEU A 59 -8.72 -2.99 -16.90
N LEU A 60 -8.28 -2.77 -15.66
CA LEU A 60 -9.11 -2.95 -14.48
C LEU A 60 -9.82 -1.64 -14.16
N PRO A 61 -11.15 -1.65 -13.96
CA PRO A 61 -11.88 -0.45 -13.57
C PRO A 61 -11.53 -0.03 -12.14
N ILE A 62 -11.42 1.28 -11.97
CA ILE A 62 -11.18 1.95 -10.71
C ILE A 62 -12.45 2.69 -10.32
N THR A 63 -12.94 2.49 -9.10
CA THR A 63 -14.10 3.21 -8.58
C THR A 63 -13.79 3.96 -7.30
N GLN A 64 -14.63 4.92 -6.95
CA GLN A 64 -14.59 5.64 -5.67
C GLN A 64 -15.99 5.76 -5.10
N THR A 65 -16.14 5.54 -3.80
CA THR A 65 -17.38 5.86 -3.08
C THR A 65 -17.32 7.23 -2.41
N ASN A 66 -16.10 7.68 -2.09
CA ASN A 66 -15.86 8.95 -1.43
C ASN A 66 -14.52 9.58 -1.87
N ARG A 67 -14.32 10.86 -1.56
CA ARG A 67 -13.05 11.58 -1.77
C ARG A 67 -12.60 12.26 -0.51
N GLY A 68 -11.31 12.10 -0.19
CA GLY A 68 -10.65 12.71 0.96
C GLY A 68 -10.21 11.70 1.99
N CYS A 69 -9.46 12.19 2.98
CA CYS A 69 -9.01 11.40 4.12
C CYS A 69 -8.99 12.31 5.35
N PRO A 70 -9.57 11.93 6.50
CA PRO A 70 -9.58 12.76 7.69
C PRO A 70 -8.25 12.78 8.44
N PHE A 71 -7.34 11.87 8.07
CA PHE A 71 -6.03 11.72 8.71
C PHE A 71 -4.97 12.61 8.06
N THR A 72 -3.94 12.97 8.83
CA THR A 72 -2.87 13.90 8.43
C THR A 72 -1.50 13.24 8.47
N CYS A 73 -1.41 11.97 8.11
CA CYS A 73 -0.13 11.24 8.09
C CYS A 73 0.87 11.94 7.17
N THR A 74 2.06 12.26 7.70
CA THR A 74 3.06 13.12 7.02
C THR A 74 3.66 12.49 5.77
N TYR A 75 3.65 11.18 5.65
CA TYR A 75 4.18 10.41 4.52
C TYR A 75 3.16 10.18 3.39
N CYS A 76 1.90 10.57 3.59
CA CYS A 76 0.79 10.17 2.72
C CYS A 76 0.18 11.40 2.02
N ASP A 77 0.01 11.34 0.71
CA ASP A 77 -0.63 12.40 -0.08
C ASP A 77 -2.11 12.59 0.24
N TRP A 78 -2.80 11.51 0.63
CA TRP A 78 -4.19 11.61 1.07
C TRP A 78 -4.36 12.51 2.30
N GLY A 79 -3.36 12.53 3.20
CA GLY A 79 -3.36 13.32 4.42
C GLY A 79 -2.93 14.76 4.23
N SER A 80 -2.07 15.04 3.27
CA SER A 80 -1.48 16.36 3.00
C SER A 80 -2.05 17.05 1.77
N ALA A 81 -2.71 16.30 0.88
CA ALA A 81 -3.38 16.87 -0.27
C ALA A 81 -4.40 17.94 0.12
N THR A 82 -4.51 18.95 -0.70
CA THR A 82 -5.40 20.09 -0.52
C THR A 82 -6.80 19.67 -0.05
N GLY A 83 -7.13 19.92 1.21
CA GLY A 83 -8.44 19.62 1.76
C GLY A 83 -8.58 18.24 2.42
N SER A 84 -7.51 17.71 3.01
CA SER A 84 -7.50 16.42 3.73
C SER A 84 -8.65 16.22 4.71
N LYS A 85 -9.13 17.26 5.37
CA LYS A 85 -10.23 17.18 6.32
C LYS A 85 -11.64 17.32 5.70
N GLN A 86 -11.72 17.58 4.40
CA GLN A 86 -12.98 17.74 3.69
C GLN A 86 -13.32 16.44 2.98
N MET A 87 -14.32 15.73 3.50
CA MET A 87 -14.79 14.46 2.95
C MET A 87 -16.02 14.70 2.08
N GLY A 88 -15.97 14.31 0.81
CA GLY A 88 -17.11 14.24 -0.09
C GLY A 88 -17.55 12.80 -0.31
N VAL A 89 -18.83 12.54 -0.48
CA VAL A 89 -19.37 11.22 -0.79
C VAL A 89 -20.17 11.25 -2.08
N PHE A 90 -20.04 10.22 -2.90
CA PHE A 90 -20.88 10.05 -4.07
C PHE A 90 -22.29 9.58 -3.68
N PRO A 91 -23.34 9.96 -4.39
CA PRO A 91 -24.70 9.47 -4.15
C PRO A 91 -24.77 7.94 -4.22
N GLN A 92 -25.56 7.35 -3.32
CA GLN A 92 -25.66 5.88 -3.24
C GLN A 92 -26.34 5.28 -4.46
N GLU A 93 -27.29 5.98 -5.05
CA GLU A 93 -27.95 5.63 -6.30
C GLU A 93 -26.94 5.49 -7.44
N ARG A 94 -26.05 6.48 -7.58
CA ARG A 94 -24.98 6.42 -8.57
C ARG A 94 -24.04 5.23 -8.36
N LEU A 95 -23.67 4.95 -7.13
CA LEU A 95 -22.80 3.80 -6.82
C LEU A 95 -23.49 2.49 -7.22
N LYS A 96 -24.78 2.39 -6.98
CA LYS A 96 -25.59 1.23 -7.38
C LYS A 96 -25.61 1.08 -8.91
N GLU A 97 -25.90 2.14 -9.64
CA GLU A 97 -25.92 2.15 -11.10
C GLU A 97 -24.56 1.76 -11.70
N GLU A 98 -23.44 2.29 -11.13
CA GLU A 98 -22.08 1.90 -11.55
C GLU A 98 -21.80 0.42 -11.29
N MET A 99 -22.19 -0.13 -10.14
CA MET A 99 -21.99 -1.55 -9.81
C MET A 99 -22.86 -2.46 -10.70
N GLU A 100 -24.08 -2.06 -10.99
CA GLU A 100 -24.95 -2.75 -11.96
C GLU A 100 -24.35 -2.70 -13.36
N TRP A 101 -23.79 -1.56 -13.76
CA TRP A 101 -23.08 -1.40 -15.03
C TRP A 101 -21.87 -2.33 -15.13
N PHE A 102 -21.00 -2.39 -14.09
CA PHE A 102 -19.88 -3.33 -14.04
C PHE A 102 -20.34 -4.78 -14.16
N SER A 103 -21.42 -5.11 -13.47
CA SER A 103 -22.01 -6.44 -13.52
C SER A 103 -22.50 -6.83 -14.91
N HIS A 104 -23.22 -5.94 -15.60
CA HIS A 104 -23.71 -6.17 -16.97
C HIS A 104 -22.56 -6.33 -17.98
N HIS A 105 -21.41 -5.70 -17.74
CA HIS A 105 -20.22 -5.83 -18.57
C HIS A 105 -19.30 -6.99 -18.14
N SER A 106 -19.76 -7.86 -17.21
CA SER A 106 -19.03 -9.02 -16.73
C SER A 106 -17.64 -8.68 -16.17
N ILE A 107 -17.51 -7.53 -15.52
CA ILE A 107 -16.26 -7.08 -14.90
C ILE A 107 -15.97 -7.97 -13.69
N GLU A 108 -14.84 -8.69 -13.75
CA GLU A 108 -14.46 -9.63 -12.68
C GLU A 108 -13.91 -8.93 -11.45
N TYR A 109 -13.04 -7.95 -11.67
CA TYR A 109 -12.30 -7.30 -10.59
C TYR A 109 -12.46 -5.80 -10.64
N ILE A 110 -12.81 -5.20 -9.50
CA ILE A 110 -12.93 -3.76 -9.32
C ILE A 110 -11.98 -3.31 -8.20
N PHE A 111 -11.24 -2.23 -8.44
CA PHE A 111 -10.42 -1.58 -7.43
C PHE A 111 -11.12 -0.32 -6.91
N CYS A 112 -11.46 -0.31 -5.62
CA CYS A 112 -12.00 0.87 -4.95
C CYS A 112 -10.87 1.71 -4.37
N CYS A 113 -10.72 2.94 -4.88
CA CYS A 113 -9.66 3.89 -4.51
C CYS A 113 -9.98 4.73 -3.26
N ASP A 114 -10.97 4.36 -2.47
CA ASP A 114 -11.25 5.06 -1.22
C ASP A 114 -10.07 4.91 -0.26
N ALA A 115 -9.65 6.01 0.36
CA ALA A 115 -8.56 5.97 1.33
C ALA A 115 -8.88 5.19 2.62
N ASN A 116 -10.17 5.01 2.94
CA ASN A 116 -10.64 4.38 4.19
C ASN A 116 -12.04 3.79 4.01
N PHE A 117 -12.19 2.69 3.30
CA PHE A 117 -13.46 1.99 3.18
C PHE A 117 -13.84 1.32 4.51
N GLY A 118 -15.10 1.39 4.90
CA GLY A 118 -15.59 0.97 6.22
C GLY A 118 -15.61 2.09 7.28
N MET A 119 -15.28 3.33 6.89
CA MET A 119 -15.30 4.46 7.80
C MET A 119 -16.68 5.11 7.91
N PHE A 120 -17.44 5.23 6.83
CA PHE A 120 -18.75 5.86 6.81
C PHE A 120 -19.85 4.92 7.27
N LYS A 121 -20.94 5.50 7.82
CA LYS A 121 -22.11 4.72 8.28
C LYS A 121 -22.76 3.90 7.17
N ARG A 122 -22.66 4.34 5.92
CA ARG A 122 -23.22 3.69 4.73
C ARG A 122 -22.36 2.58 4.14
N ASP A 123 -21.08 2.44 4.56
CA ASP A 123 -20.16 1.49 3.92
C ASP A 123 -20.60 0.03 4.06
N PRO A 124 -21.20 -0.44 5.19
CA PRO A 124 -21.82 -1.75 5.26
C PRO A 124 -22.95 -1.93 4.24
N GLU A 125 -23.78 -0.90 4.02
CA GLU A 125 -24.88 -0.94 3.03
C GLU A 125 -24.34 -1.00 1.59
N VAL A 126 -23.27 -0.26 1.31
CA VAL A 126 -22.57 -0.34 0.00
C VAL A 126 -21.98 -1.72 -0.21
N ALA A 127 -21.29 -2.29 0.78
CA ALA A 127 -20.77 -3.66 0.71
C ALA A 127 -21.89 -4.70 0.46
N GLN A 128 -23.01 -4.57 1.19
CA GLN A 128 -24.17 -5.42 1.03
C GLN A 128 -24.78 -5.31 -0.38
N MET A 129 -24.91 -4.11 -0.90
CA MET A 129 -25.42 -3.84 -2.25
C MET A 129 -24.57 -4.53 -3.32
N VAL A 130 -23.26 -4.38 -3.27
CA VAL A 130 -22.34 -5.04 -4.22
C VAL A 130 -22.44 -6.56 -4.09
N GLY A 131 -22.49 -7.07 -2.86
CA GLY A 131 -22.67 -8.51 -2.60
C GLY A 131 -23.96 -9.06 -3.18
N GLN A 132 -25.07 -8.35 -3.06
CA GLN A 132 -26.36 -8.74 -3.63
C GLN A 132 -26.36 -8.71 -5.17
N ILE A 133 -25.67 -7.74 -5.78
CA ILE A 133 -25.49 -7.69 -7.23
C ILE A 133 -24.71 -8.93 -7.69
N LYS A 134 -23.57 -9.21 -7.05
CA LYS A 134 -22.79 -10.41 -7.33
C LYS A 134 -23.61 -11.71 -7.19
N GLN A 135 -24.38 -11.83 -6.12
CA GLN A 135 -25.19 -13.01 -5.89
C GLN A 135 -26.24 -13.28 -7.00
N LYS A 136 -26.76 -12.19 -7.61
CA LYS A 136 -27.74 -12.28 -8.71
C LYS A 136 -27.11 -12.55 -10.07
N THR A 137 -25.90 -12.06 -10.30
CA THR A 137 -25.31 -11.98 -11.65
C THR A 137 -24.00 -12.74 -11.80
N GLY A 138 -23.32 -13.06 -10.69
CA GLY A 138 -21.97 -13.61 -10.67
C GLY A 138 -20.86 -12.54 -10.68
N TYR A 139 -21.17 -11.27 -10.91
CA TYR A 139 -20.22 -10.16 -11.04
C TYR A 139 -20.56 -8.97 -10.14
N PRO A 140 -19.52 -8.18 -9.71
CA PRO A 140 -18.10 -8.49 -9.85
C PRO A 140 -17.69 -9.71 -9.03
N GLN A 141 -16.64 -10.41 -9.43
CA GLN A 141 -16.11 -11.54 -8.65
C GLN A 141 -15.34 -11.05 -7.42
N ALA A 142 -14.65 -9.92 -7.54
CA ALA A 142 -13.90 -9.30 -6.45
C ALA A 142 -14.01 -7.78 -6.44
N LEU A 143 -14.04 -7.21 -5.22
CA LEU A 143 -13.94 -5.78 -4.95
C LEU A 143 -12.78 -5.56 -3.97
N SER A 144 -11.67 -5.03 -4.48
CA SER A 144 -10.52 -4.66 -3.63
C SER A 144 -10.78 -3.30 -3.00
N VAL A 145 -10.58 -3.19 -1.69
CA VAL A 145 -10.78 -1.95 -0.93
C VAL A 145 -9.60 -1.69 0.01
N GLN A 146 -9.32 -0.41 0.26
CA GLN A 146 -8.39 0.00 1.31
C GLN A 146 -9.15 0.16 2.62
N ASN A 147 -8.90 -0.75 3.57
CA ASN A 147 -9.58 -0.74 4.85
C ASN A 147 -9.22 0.51 5.68
N THR A 148 -10.17 1.03 6.46
CA THR A 148 -9.92 2.17 7.34
C THR A 148 -8.83 1.86 8.37
N LYS A 149 -7.97 2.84 8.62
CA LYS A 149 -6.79 2.72 9.50
C LYS A 149 -7.16 2.52 10.97
N ASN A 150 -8.27 3.11 11.41
CA ASN A 150 -8.81 2.97 12.76
C ASN A 150 -10.01 2.03 12.69
N SER A 151 -9.74 0.73 12.77
CA SER A 151 -10.77 -0.29 12.70
C SER A 151 -11.78 -0.13 13.84
N THR A 152 -13.01 0.17 13.46
CA THR A 152 -14.17 0.23 14.32
C THR A 152 -15.01 -1.02 14.12
N GLU A 153 -16.05 -1.20 14.95
CA GLU A 153 -17.03 -2.28 14.74
C GLU A 153 -17.65 -2.22 13.33
N ARG A 154 -17.91 -1.02 12.84
CA ARG A 154 -18.40 -0.81 11.46
C ARG A 154 -17.41 -1.29 10.39
N SER A 155 -16.13 -1.02 10.57
CA SER A 155 -15.10 -1.52 9.66
C SER A 155 -15.07 -3.05 9.65
N TYR A 156 -15.18 -3.68 10.82
CA TYR A 156 -15.29 -5.13 10.93
C TYR A 156 -16.52 -5.65 10.18
N GLU A 157 -17.69 -5.09 10.44
CA GLU A 157 -18.95 -5.46 9.78
C GLU A 157 -18.84 -5.33 8.25
N THR A 158 -18.30 -4.21 7.76
CA THR A 158 -18.11 -3.96 6.32
C THR A 158 -17.22 -5.03 5.68
N GLN A 159 -16.07 -5.34 6.30
CA GLN A 159 -15.15 -6.34 5.78
C GLN A 159 -15.73 -7.76 5.86
N LYS A 160 -16.46 -8.07 6.93
CA LYS A 160 -17.16 -9.35 7.06
C LYS A 160 -18.17 -9.53 5.93
N ILE A 161 -18.98 -8.52 5.63
CA ILE A 161 -19.94 -8.57 4.51
C ILE A 161 -19.20 -8.85 3.19
N LEU A 162 -18.11 -8.13 2.90
CA LEU A 162 -17.33 -8.38 1.67
C LEU A 162 -16.80 -9.81 1.60
N CYS A 163 -16.33 -10.36 2.71
CA CYS A 163 -15.82 -11.72 2.78
C CYS A 163 -16.95 -12.76 2.65
N ASP A 164 -18.10 -12.56 3.30
CA ASP A 164 -19.26 -13.46 3.25
C ASP A 164 -19.81 -13.60 1.81
N TYR A 165 -19.75 -12.52 1.02
CA TYR A 165 -20.09 -12.56 -0.41
C TYR A 165 -18.92 -13.02 -1.31
N GLY A 166 -17.76 -13.36 -0.73
CA GLY A 166 -16.56 -13.74 -1.49
C GLY A 166 -16.02 -12.60 -2.38
N LEU A 167 -16.31 -11.33 -2.04
CA LEU A 167 -15.80 -10.15 -2.74
C LEU A 167 -14.38 -9.80 -2.32
N ASN A 168 -13.98 -10.19 -1.10
CA ASN A 168 -12.63 -10.02 -0.57
C ASN A 168 -12.18 -11.32 0.11
N LYS A 169 -10.91 -11.69 -0.07
CA LYS A 169 -10.33 -12.93 0.48
C LYS A 169 -9.54 -12.72 1.77
N GLY A 170 -9.37 -11.48 2.20
CA GLY A 170 -8.62 -11.16 3.41
C GLY A 170 -8.69 -9.67 3.73
N VAL A 171 -8.30 -9.30 4.94
CA VAL A 171 -8.44 -7.96 5.48
C VAL A 171 -7.10 -7.39 5.89
N THR A 172 -6.75 -6.22 5.37
CA THR A 172 -5.54 -5.50 5.78
C THR A 172 -5.80 -4.64 7.01
N LEU A 173 -5.07 -4.91 8.07
CA LEU A 173 -5.05 -4.16 9.32
C LEU A 173 -3.70 -3.44 9.44
N SER A 174 -3.55 -2.31 8.76
CA SER A 174 -2.26 -1.62 8.61
C SER A 174 -1.81 -0.90 9.88
N MET A 175 -0.68 -1.31 10.45
CA MET A 175 -0.07 -0.67 11.63
C MET A 175 1.01 0.35 11.25
N GLN A 176 1.75 0.14 10.18
CA GLN A 176 2.88 0.93 9.66
C GLN A 176 4.12 0.92 10.57
N THR A 177 3.93 1.11 11.86
CA THR A 177 4.90 0.99 12.96
C THR A 177 4.17 0.73 14.26
N LEU A 178 4.85 0.18 15.26
CA LEU A 178 4.36 0.01 16.63
C LEU A 178 5.02 0.98 17.61
N SER A 179 5.96 1.81 17.15
CA SER A 179 6.66 2.79 17.99
C SER A 179 5.81 4.05 18.19
N ASP A 180 5.49 4.38 19.43
CA ASP A 180 4.72 5.59 19.79
C ASP A 180 5.44 6.87 19.37
N GLU A 181 6.77 6.90 19.45
CA GLU A 181 7.59 8.03 19.00
C GLU A 181 7.43 8.24 17.49
N VAL A 182 7.56 7.16 16.72
CA VAL A 182 7.39 7.21 15.27
C VAL A 182 5.98 7.64 14.90
N LEU A 183 4.96 7.07 15.54
CA LEU A 183 3.56 7.45 15.32
C LEU A 183 3.34 8.95 15.53
N LYS A 184 3.95 9.52 16.57
CA LYS A 184 3.89 10.96 16.83
C LYS A 184 4.57 11.77 15.71
N ASN A 185 5.76 11.36 15.28
CA ASN A 185 6.54 12.04 14.25
C ASN A 185 5.82 12.04 12.90
N ILE A 186 5.15 10.94 12.55
CA ILE A 186 4.39 10.82 11.31
C ILE A 186 2.93 11.27 11.42
N LYS A 187 2.50 11.83 12.55
CA LYS A 187 1.12 12.30 12.84
C LYS A 187 0.06 11.23 12.57
N ARG A 188 0.34 9.99 12.96
CA ARG A 188 -0.57 8.86 12.79
C ARG A 188 -1.05 8.35 14.14
N SER A 189 -2.34 8.03 14.22
CA SER A 189 -2.92 7.30 15.35
C SER A 189 -3.27 5.89 14.88
N ASN A 190 -2.71 4.88 15.53
CA ASN A 190 -3.09 3.50 15.35
C ASN A 190 -4.21 3.12 16.33
N ILE A 191 -4.94 2.04 16.02
CA ILE A 191 -5.74 1.35 17.03
C ILE A 191 -4.81 0.78 18.10
N LYS A 192 -5.32 0.66 19.32
CA LYS A 192 -4.56 0.00 20.38
C LYS A 192 -4.21 -1.43 20.01
N LEU A 193 -3.03 -1.89 20.38
CA LEU A 193 -2.56 -3.23 20.05
C LEU A 193 -3.53 -4.32 20.54
N GLN A 194 -4.12 -4.13 21.73
CA GLN A 194 -5.15 -5.03 22.26
C GLN A 194 -6.37 -5.13 21.33
N SER A 195 -6.87 -4.00 20.82
CA SER A 195 -8.00 -3.98 19.88
C SER A 195 -7.64 -4.61 18.53
N TYR A 196 -6.39 -4.45 18.11
CA TYR A 196 -5.86 -5.11 16.92
C TYR A 196 -5.92 -6.65 17.08
N PHE A 197 -5.48 -7.18 18.20
CA PHE A 197 -5.53 -8.62 18.49
C PHE A 197 -6.94 -9.17 18.55
N GLU A 198 -7.85 -8.44 19.19
CA GLU A 198 -9.25 -8.82 19.25
C GLU A 198 -9.89 -8.92 17.86
N LEU A 199 -9.58 -7.94 16.98
CA LEU A 199 -10.04 -7.96 15.59
C LEU A 199 -9.44 -9.14 14.82
N GLN A 200 -8.14 -9.40 14.95
CA GLN A 200 -7.50 -10.54 14.31
C GLN A 200 -8.16 -11.86 14.74
N LYS A 201 -8.35 -12.08 16.04
CA LYS A 201 -9.01 -13.29 16.56
C LYS A 201 -10.43 -13.45 16.00
N ARG A 202 -11.17 -12.35 15.86
CA ARG A 202 -12.52 -12.39 15.28
C ARG A 202 -12.48 -12.82 13.82
N PHE A 203 -11.59 -12.22 13.00
CA PHE A 203 -11.45 -12.59 11.60
C PHE A 203 -10.96 -14.03 11.44
N ILE A 204 -9.98 -14.47 12.23
CA ILE A 204 -9.48 -15.86 12.21
C ILE A 204 -10.62 -16.85 12.53
N LYS A 205 -11.46 -16.54 13.53
CA LYS A 205 -12.63 -17.37 13.89
C LYS A 205 -13.63 -17.50 12.74
N GLU A 206 -13.75 -16.48 11.92
CA GLU A 206 -14.59 -16.44 10.71
C GLU A 206 -13.88 -17.05 9.47
N GLY A 207 -12.65 -17.55 9.61
CA GLY A 207 -11.86 -18.09 8.50
C GLY A 207 -11.29 -17.03 7.55
N VAL A 208 -11.27 -15.76 7.95
CA VAL A 208 -10.78 -14.64 7.15
C VAL A 208 -9.33 -14.31 7.51
N PRO A 209 -8.37 -14.47 6.60
CA PRO A 209 -6.98 -14.10 6.87
C PRO A 209 -6.82 -12.59 7.03
N THR A 210 -5.94 -12.19 7.95
CA THR A 210 -5.57 -10.79 8.13
C THR A 210 -4.15 -10.53 7.65
N TYR A 211 -3.93 -9.34 7.11
CA TYR A 211 -2.63 -8.85 6.66
C TYR A 211 -2.28 -7.57 7.43
N SER A 212 -1.00 -7.26 7.56
CA SER A 212 -0.56 -5.99 8.12
C SER A 212 0.54 -5.38 7.25
N ASP A 213 0.76 -4.07 7.40
CA ASP A 213 1.82 -3.35 6.71
C ASP A 213 2.75 -2.69 7.73
N LEU A 214 4.05 -2.77 7.48
CA LEU A 214 5.08 -1.98 8.15
C LEU A 214 5.86 -1.18 7.11
N ILE A 215 6.27 0.04 7.47
CA ILE A 215 7.08 0.91 6.60
C ILE A 215 8.46 1.09 7.21
N LEU A 216 9.50 0.77 6.44
CA LEU A 216 10.89 0.92 6.83
C LEU A 216 11.31 2.39 6.79
N ALA A 217 12.18 2.77 7.74
CA ALA A 217 12.81 4.08 7.82
C ALA A 217 11.85 5.26 8.06
N LEU A 218 10.73 5.03 8.73
CA LEU A 218 9.92 6.13 9.24
C LEU A 218 10.72 6.98 10.25
N PRO A 219 10.52 8.31 10.29
CA PRO A 219 11.25 9.21 11.21
C PRO A 219 11.12 8.85 12.68
N GLY A 220 12.23 8.61 13.34
CA GLY A 220 12.29 8.14 14.74
C GLY A 220 12.43 6.62 14.88
N GLU A 221 12.21 5.85 13.81
CA GLU A 221 12.39 4.41 13.83
C GLU A 221 13.87 4.05 13.97
N THR A 222 14.17 3.05 14.81
CA THR A 222 15.49 2.46 14.96
C THR A 222 15.47 1.00 14.50
N TYR A 223 16.64 0.38 14.37
CA TYR A 223 16.73 -1.06 14.12
C TYR A 223 15.93 -1.87 15.16
N ASP A 224 16.17 -1.61 16.44
CA ASP A 224 15.53 -2.34 17.53
C ASP A 224 14.02 -2.09 17.60
N SER A 225 13.56 -0.84 17.43
CA SER A 225 12.12 -0.53 17.48
C SER A 225 11.36 -1.20 16.34
N PHE A 226 11.96 -1.21 15.14
CA PHE A 226 11.34 -1.87 13.99
C PHE A 226 11.26 -3.38 14.18
N LEU A 227 12.38 -4.01 14.58
CA LEU A 227 12.43 -5.46 14.78
C LEU A 227 11.48 -5.91 15.90
N ASN A 228 11.48 -5.19 17.03
CA ASN A 228 10.52 -5.44 18.11
C ASN A 228 9.07 -5.28 17.64
N GLY A 229 8.78 -4.25 16.86
CA GLY A 229 7.45 -4.03 16.30
C GLY A 229 6.99 -5.18 15.41
N MET A 230 7.86 -5.66 14.52
CA MET A 230 7.61 -6.82 13.65
C MET A 230 7.36 -8.09 14.47
N CYS A 231 8.24 -8.38 15.44
CA CYS A 231 8.12 -9.55 16.31
C CYS A 231 6.81 -9.51 17.11
N ASN A 232 6.48 -8.37 17.72
CA ASN A 232 5.24 -8.19 18.47
C ASN A 232 3.99 -8.43 17.61
N LEU A 233 3.97 -8.01 16.35
CA LEU A 233 2.87 -8.32 15.44
C LEU A 233 2.73 -9.83 15.20
N ILE A 234 3.82 -10.53 14.96
CA ILE A 234 3.82 -11.97 14.73
C ILE A 234 3.38 -12.73 16.00
N GLU A 235 3.96 -12.40 17.15
CA GLU A 235 3.62 -13.00 18.45
C GLU A 235 2.17 -12.74 18.86
N SER A 236 1.58 -11.69 18.32
CA SER A 236 0.18 -11.31 18.51
C SER A 236 -0.81 -12.05 17.64
N GLY A 237 -0.32 -12.90 16.73
CA GLY A 237 -1.14 -13.71 15.85
C GLY A 237 -1.14 -13.30 14.39
N GLN A 238 -0.26 -12.37 13.96
CA GLN A 238 -0.11 -12.03 12.55
C GLN A 238 0.72 -13.10 11.82
N HIS A 239 0.07 -14.21 11.46
CA HIS A 239 0.73 -15.37 10.86
C HIS A 239 0.53 -15.50 9.34
N SER A 240 -0.35 -14.68 8.74
CA SER A 240 -0.61 -14.77 7.30
C SER A 240 0.44 -14.01 6.48
N ARG A 241 0.52 -12.69 6.62
CA ARG A 241 1.54 -11.86 5.94
C ARG A 241 1.69 -10.50 6.62
N ILE A 242 2.93 -10.02 6.74
CA ILE A 242 3.26 -8.61 6.93
C ILE A 242 3.89 -8.14 5.62
N GLN A 243 3.33 -7.08 5.03
CA GLN A 243 3.94 -6.39 3.90
C GLN A 243 4.96 -5.38 4.43
N PHE A 244 6.20 -5.51 3.99
CA PHE A 244 7.29 -4.63 4.35
C PHE A 244 7.56 -3.63 3.23
N ASN A 245 7.08 -2.40 3.41
CA ASN A 245 7.19 -1.35 2.41
C ASN A 245 8.43 -0.48 2.67
N ASN A 246 9.18 -0.13 1.66
CA ASN A 246 10.17 0.94 1.76
C ASN A 246 9.43 2.29 1.81
N LEU A 247 9.95 3.22 2.63
CA LEU A 247 9.42 4.58 2.67
C LEU A 247 9.82 5.33 1.39
N SER A 248 8.85 5.75 0.61
CA SER A 248 9.02 6.64 -0.54
C SER A 248 8.52 8.04 -0.21
N ILE A 249 9.23 9.07 -0.66
CA ILE A 249 8.81 10.46 -0.49
C ILE A 249 7.84 10.84 -1.61
N LEU A 250 6.58 11.04 -1.24
CA LEU A 250 5.57 11.52 -2.16
C LEU A 250 5.67 13.05 -2.29
N PRO A 251 5.69 13.62 -3.50
CA PRO A 251 6.01 15.04 -3.73
C PRO A 251 5.12 16.05 -2.99
N ASN A 252 3.85 15.71 -2.80
CA ASN A 252 2.88 16.60 -2.14
C ASN A 252 2.70 16.29 -0.64
N ALA A 253 3.34 15.25 -0.12
CA ALA A 253 3.27 14.89 1.29
C ALA A 253 4.03 15.91 2.17
N GLU A 254 3.62 16.04 3.43
CA GLU A 254 4.31 16.92 4.38
C GLU A 254 5.79 16.53 4.52
N MET A 255 6.10 15.23 4.43
CA MET A 255 7.44 14.68 4.51
C MET A 255 8.37 15.14 3.38
N ALA A 256 7.81 15.58 2.24
CA ALA A 256 8.61 16.13 1.13
C ALA A 256 9.18 17.52 1.43
N LYS A 257 8.64 18.24 2.41
CA LYS A 257 9.12 19.59 2.76
C LYS A 257 10.57 19.53 3.26
N GLU A 258 11.38 20.46 2.77
CA GLU A 258 12.80 20.54 3.13
C GLU A 258 13.02 20.67 4.65
N SER A 259 12.16 21.44 5.34
CA SER A 259 12.20 21.59 6.81
C SER A 259 12.01 20.25 7.53
N TYR A 260 11.06 19.43 7.07
CA TYR A 260 10.81 18.10 7.64
C TYR A 260 11.98 17.15 7.38
N ARG A 261 12.47 17.11 6.13
CA ARG A 261 13.65 16.30 5.76
C ARG A 261 14.88 16.65 6.61
N LYS A 262 15.12 17.94 6.84
CA LYS A 262 16.24 18.44 7.67
C LYS A 262 16.04 18.11 9.14
N GLU A 263 14.84 18.25 9.66
CA GLU A 263 14.50 17.93 11.04
C GLU A 263 14.81 16.46 11.38
N PHE A 264 14.40 15.54 10.50
CA PHE A 264 14.59 14.10 10.72
C PHE A 264 15.82 13.51 10.03
N GLY A 265 16.64 14.34 9.36
CA GLY A 265 17.88 13.90 8.70
C GLY A 265 17.64 12.86 7.60
N ILE A 266 16.54 13.01 6.86
CA ILE A 266 16.12 12.08 5.81
C ILE A 266 17.10 12.15 4.65
N LYS A 267 17.68 10.99 4.28
CA LYS A 267 18.46 10.83 3.05
C LYS A 267 17.75 9.86 2.13
N THR A 268 17.68 10.23 0.86
CA THR A 268 16.99 9.47 -0.18
C THR A 268 17.94 9.04 -1.28
N ILE A 269 17.55 7.99 -1.98
CA ILE A 269 18.12 7.57 -3.26
C ILE A 269 17.01 7.58 -4.31
N VAL A 270 17.36 7.98 -5.54
CA VAL A 270 16.43 7.91 -6.66
C VAL A 270 16.46 6.51 -7.24
N SER A 271 15.29 5.91 -7.36
CA SER A 271 15.08 4.57 -7.92
C SER A 271 13.94 4.61 -8.95
N ASP A 272 13.97 3.71 -9.91
CA ASP A 272 12.86 3.54 -10.85
C ASP A 272 11.65 2.92 -10.12
N ILE A 273 10.44 3.39 -10.47
CA ILE A 273 9.22 2.74 -10.04
C ILE A 273 8.99 1.53 -10.93
N VAL A 274 8.95 0.35 -10.32
CA VAL A 274 8.60 -0.89 -11.00
C VAL A 274 7.41 -1.52 -10.29
N ASN A 275 6.50 -2.09 -11.06
CA ASN A 275 5.32 -2.75 -10.51
C ASN A 275 5.65 -4.18 -10.09
N MET A 276 5.31 -4.55 -8.87
CA MET A 276 5.37 -5.94 -8.40
C MET A 276 4.53 -6.82 -9.33
N HIS A 277 5.12 -7.91 -9.82
CA HIS A 277 4.58 -8.81 -10.84
C HIS A 277 4.23 -8.10 -12.17
N GLY A 278 4.75 -6.89 -12.38
CA GLY A 278 4.62 -6.18 -13.65
C GLY A 278 5.61 -6.66 -14.70
N SER A 279 5.21 -6.56 -15.97
CA SER A 279 6.04 -6.91 -17.12
C SER A 279 6.79 -5.71 -17.67
N LEU A 280 7.95 -5.97 -18.29
CA LEU A 280 8.74 -4.98 -19.04
C LEU A 280 8.20 -4.66 -20.45
N LEU A 281 7.07 -5.23 -20.87
CA LEU A 281 6.58 -5.20 -22.25
C LEU A 281 6.41 -3.80 -22.88
N TYR A 282 6.56 -2.71 -22.12
CA TYR A 282 6.37 -1.33 -22.60
C TYR A 282 7.43 -0.37 -22.06
N GLU A 283 8.67 -0.83 -21.90
CA GLU A 283 9.73 0.05 -21.40
C GLU A 283 10.28 0.98 -22.46
N ASP A 284 9.70 2.17 -22.55
CA ASP A 284 10.42 3.34 -23.03
C ASP A 284 11.13 3.97 -21.82
N GLU A 285 12.47 3.92 -21.82
CA GLU A 285 13.29 4.51 -20.74
C GLU A 285 12.98 6.01 -20.51
N SER A 286 12.51 6.70 -21.55
CA SER A 286 12.16 8.12 -21.48
C SER A 286 10.91 8.39 -20.64
N THR A 287 10.06 7.39 -20.42
CA THR A 287 8.79 7.51 -19.70
C THR A 287 8.79 6.84 -18.32
N ARG A 288 9.92 6.26 -17.91
CA ARG A 288 10.03 5.62 -16.58
C ARG A 288 9.81 6.62 -15.45
N GLU A 289 8.87 6.32 -14.60
CA GLU A 289 8.65 7.08 -13.37
C GLU A 289 9.73 6.75 -12.35
N LYS A 290 10.09 7.77 -11.55
CA LYS A 290 11.11 7.66 -10.50
C LYS A 290 10.53 8.03 -9.15
N GLN A 291 11.08 7.40 -8.11
CA GLN A 291 10.74 7.68 -6.72
C GLN A 291 12.00 7.99 -5.91
N GLU A 292 11.81 8.70 -4.80
CA GLU A 292 12.83 8.92 -3.81
C GLU A 292 12.62 7.95 -2.64
N LEU A 293 13.42 6.89 -2.54
CA LEU A 293 13.39 5.95 -1.41
C LEU A 293 14.23 6.47 -0.26
N VAL A 294 13.69 6.44 0.95
CA VAL A 294 14.42 6.81 2.17
C VAL A 294 15.29 5.64 2.59
N ILE A 295 16.60 5.87 2.66
CA ILE A 295 17.61 4.88 3.05
C ILE A 295 18.31 5.22 4.36
N GLN A 296 18.04 6.40 4.94
CA GLN A 296 18.61 6.84 6.21
C GLN A 296 17.75 7.93 6.85
N THR A 297 17.69 7.93 8.19
CA THR A 297 17.16 9.04 9.00
C THR A 297 18.16 9.33 10.13
N LYS A 298 17.87 10.31 11.02
CA LYS A 298 18.69 10.53 12.23
C LYS A 298 18.78 9.31 13.15
N SER A 299 17.70 8.51 13.20
CA SER A 299 17.57 7.36 14.11
C SER A 299 17.93 6.02 13.47
N LEU A 300 18.01 5.95 12.14
CA LEU A 300 18.31 4.73 11.39
C LEU A 300 19.44 5.01 10.39
N SER A 301 20.60 4.42 10.57
CA SER A 301 21.70 4.54 9.62
C SER A 301 21.41 3.78 8.32
N SER A 302 22.10 4.11 7.23
CA SER A 302 21.98 3.36 5.97
C SER A 302 22.39 1.88 6.11
N SER A 303 23.36 1.58 6.98
CA SER A 303 23.73 0.19 7.26
C SER A 303 22.65 -0.55 8.04
N ASP A 304 21.98 0.11 9.00
CA ASP A 304 20.85 -0.49 9.71
C ASP A 304 19.63 -0.65 8.80
N TRP A 305 19.40 0.30 7.90
CA TRP A 305 18.35 0.17 6.87
C TRP A 305 18.55 -1.12 6.04
N ARG A 306 19.79 -1.39 5.59
CA ARG A 306 20.11 -2.62 4.84
C ARG A 306 19.84 -3.87 5.68
N LYS A 307 20.28 -3.89 6.94
CA LYS A 307 20.03 -5.01 7.86
C LYS A 307 18.53 -5.24 8.07
N VAL A 308 17.77 -4.17 8.36
CA VAL A 308 16.31 -4.26 8.53
C VAL A 308 15.66 -4.80 7.26
N ARG A 309 16.06 -4.31 6.08
CA ARG A 309 15.50 -4.79 4.81
C ARG A 309 15.76 -6.28 4.59
N SER A 310 16.98 -6.75 4.84
CA SER A 310 17.35 -8.16 4.75
C SER A 310 16.57 -9.02 5.73
N ILE A 311 16.38 -8.55 6.97
CA ILE A 311 15.55 -9.24 7.98
C ILE A 311 14.08 -9.33 7.53
N CYS A 312 13.53 -8.28 6.94
CA CYS A 312 12.17 -8.30 6.43
C CYS A 312 11.98 -9.40 5.39
N TRP A 313 12.89 -9.52 4.43
CA TRP A 313 12.83 -10.56 3.41
C TRP A 313 13.11 -11.97 3.99
N LEU A 314 14.07 -12.09 4.90
CA LEU A 314 14.32 -13.37 5.58
C LEU A 314 13.09 -13.85 6.37
N THR A 315 12.44 -12.92 7.09
CA THR A 315 11.19 -13.21 7.80
C THR A 315 10.07 -13.57 6.83
N ALA A 316 9.93 -12.85 5.72
CA ALA A 316 8.95 -13.17 4.70
C ALA A 316 9.21 -14.56 4.10
N PHE A 317 10.45 -14.87 3.73
CA PHE A 317 10.88 -16.14 3.16
C PHE A 317 10.67 -17.31 4.14
N LEU A 318 11.21 -17.22 5.34
CA LEU A 318 11.16 -18.33 6.29
C LEU A 318 9.80 -18.48 6.97
N TYR A 319 9.19 -17.36 7.37
CA TYR A 319 7.98 -17.40 8.17
C TYR A 319 6.71 -17.30 7.33
N PHE A 320 6.55 -16.24 6.53
CA PHE A 320 5.30 -16.02 5.79
C PHE A 320 5.14 -16.92 4.56
N ASN A 321 6.23 -17.31 3.90
CA ASN A 321 6.22 -18.31 2.85
C ASN A 321 6.23 -19.75 3.39
N LYS A 322 6.06 -19.92 4.71
CA LYS A 322 5.81 -21.20 5.41
C LYS A 322 6.99 -22.20 5.44
N ILE A 323 8.19 -21.80 5.04
CA ILE A 323 9.37 -22.70 5.00
C ILE A 323 9.74 -23.17 6.42
N ALA A 324 9.82 -22.24 7.38
CA ALA A 324 10.19 -22.52 8.76
C ALA A 324 9.17 -21.97 9.79
N GLN A 325 7.96 -21.65 9.38
CA GLN A 325 6.96 -21.07 10.28
C GLN A 325 6.65 -21.98 11.47
N ILE A 326 6.48 -23.28 11.23
CA ILE A 326 6.15 -24.24 12.30
C ILE A 326 7.30 -24.35 13.33
N PRO A 327 8.57 -24.65 12.95
CA PRO A 327 9.64 -24.71 13.93
C PRO A 327 9.86 -23.38 14.65
N ILE A 328 9.76 -22.22 13.97
CA ILE A 328 9.86 -20.91 14.62
C ILE A 328 8.72 -20.71 15.63
N ALA A 329 7.49 -21.06 15.28
CA ALA A 329 6.35 -20.96 16.18
C ALA A 329 6.48 -21.91 17.38
N ILE A 330 7.06 -23.10 17.23
CA ILE A 330 7.35 -24.02 18.34
C ILE A 330 8.41 -23.41 19.27
N CYS A 331 9.52 -22.88 18.72
CA CYS A 331 10.57 -22.25 19.52
C CYS A 331 10.01 -21.07 20.33
N ASN A 332 9.22 -20.22 19.70
CA ASN A 332 8.64 -19.06 20.36
C ASN A 332 7.51 -19.45 21.33
N GLY A 333 6.48 -20.15 20.85
CA GLY A 333 5.27 -20.40 21.63
C GLY A 333 5.40 -21.53 22.66
N PHE A 334 6.23 -22.55 22.40
CA PHE A 334 6.37 -23.73 23.26
C PHE A 334 7.63 -23.69 24.13
N LEU A 335 8.76 -23.26 23.55
CA LEU A 335 10.03 -23.19 24.27
C LEU A 335 10.23 -21.82 24.92
N GLY A 336 9.36 -20.84 24.65
CA GLY A 336 9.41 -19.53 25.27
C GLY A 336 10.60 -18.65 24.81
N VAL A 337 11.22 -18.97 23.67
CA VAL A 337 12.31 -18.15 23.12
C VAL A 337 11.69 -16.94 22.41
N PRO A 338 12.04 -15.70 22.81
CA PRO A 338 11.52 -14.50 22.16
C PRO A 338 11.80 -14.52 20.64
N LEU A 339 10.82 -14.16 19.84
CA LEU A 339 10.97 -14.17 18.36
C LEU A 339 12.11 -13.25 17.92
N PHE A 340 12.32 -12.14 18.62
CA PHE A 340 13.46 -11.24 18.43
C PHE A 340 14.80 -11.98 18.49
N GLU A 341 15.01 -12.85 19.50
CA GLU A 341 16.23 -13.65 19.66
C GLU A 341 16.37 -14.68 18.54
N ILE A 342 15.26 -15.32 18.14
CA ILE A 342 15.27 -16.30 17.04
C ILE A 342 15.72 -15.63 15.74
N ILE A 343 15.17 -14.45 15.42
CA ILE A 343 15.50 -13.74 14.18
C ILE A 343 16.95 -13.24 14.20
N ASN A 344 17.42 -12.70 15.31
CA ASN A 344 18.82 -12.28 15.43
C ASN A 344 19.78 -13.48 15.31
N ALA A 345 19.48 -14.60 15.93
CA ALA A 345 20.26 -15.82 15.80
C ALA A 345 20.33 -16.34 14.36
N LEU A 346 19.23 -16.19 13.59
CA LEU A 346 19.22 -16.52 12.17
C LEU A 346 20.10 -15.60 11.33
N MET A 347 20.25 -14.32 11.73
CA MET A 347 21.15 -13.38 11.04
C MET A 347 22.62 -13.58 11.39
N GLU A 348 22.92 -14.20 12.53
CA GLU A 348 24.28 -14.41 13.07
C GLU A 348 24.74 -15.87 13.01
N ILE A 349 24.18 -16.66 12.08
CA ILE A 349 24.51 -18.09 11.95
C ILE A 349 25.97 -18.33 11.58
N ASN A 350 26.50 -19.50 12.02
CA ASN A 350 27.83 -19.95 11.63
C ASN A 350 27.84 -20.38 10.17
N PRO A 351 28.62 -19.71 9.26
CA PRO A 351 28.67 -20.00 7.84
C PRO A 351 29.15 -21.41 7.52
N GLU A 352 30.10 -21.97 8.29
CA GLU A 352 30.63 -23.30 8.06
C GLU A 352 29.59 -24.39 8.35
N LYS A 353 28.76 -24.15 9.37
CA LYS A 353 27.72 -25.10 9.77
C LYS A 353 26.47 -25.00 8.92
N TYR A 354 26.13 -23.82 8.44
CA TYR A 354 24.90 -23.54 7.70
C TYR A 354 25.15 -22.76 6.39
N PRO A 355 25.94 -23.32 5.45
CA PRO A 355 26.39 -22.61 4.25
C PRO A 355 25.25 -22.17 3.34
N HIS A 356 24.18 -22.98 3.20
CA HIS A 356 23.04 -22.62 2.37
C HIS A 356 22.24 -21.41 2.92
N LEU A 357 21.95 -21.41 4.22
CA LEU A 357 21.24 -20.28 4.82
C LEU A 357 22.11 -19.02 4.82
N THR A 358 23.41 -19.15 5.03
CA THR A 358 24.37 -18.03 4.89
C THR A 358 24.35 -17.48 3.46
N SER A 359 24.31 -18.33 2.43
CA SER A 359 24.23 -17.88 1.04
C SER A 359 22.95 -17.08 0.77
N ILE A 360 21.80 -17.51 1.34
CA ILE A 360 20.55 -16.79 1.24
C ILE A 360 20.66 -15.42 1.92
N ILE A 361 21.17 -15.35 3.15
CA ILE A 361 21.35 -14.10 3.89
C ILE A 361 22.25 -13.11 3.15
N ASN A 362 23.36 -13.59 2.62
CA ASN A 362 24.28 -12.78 1.81
C ASN A 362 23.58 -12.24 0.55
N ARG A 363 22.77 -13.05 -0.11
CA ARG A 363 21.99 -12.62 -1.26
C ARG A 363 20.98 -11.54 -0.91
N LEU A 364 20.29 -11.66 0.23
CA LEU A 364 19.37 -10.65 0.74
C LEU A 364 20.09 -9.31 1.02
N ASP A 365 21.28 -9.37 1.63
CA ASP A 365 22.08 -8.17 1.87
C ASP A 365 22.59 -7.52 0.57
N GLU A 366 22.99 -8.31 -0.41
CA GLU A 366 23.36 -7.83 -1.75
C GLU A 366 22.18 -7.10 -2.43
N GLU A 367 20.97 -7.66 -2.39
CA GLU A 367 19.78 -7.02 -2.98
C GLU A 367 19.43 -5.72 -2.22
N ALA A 368 19.49 -5.71 -0.89
CA ALA A 368 19.30 -4.49 -0.09
C ALA A 368 20.36 -3.43 -0.42
N ASN A 369 21.61 -3.85 -0.65
CA ASN A 369 22.68 -2.95 -1.07
C ASN A 369 22.41 -2.35 -2.46
N LYS A 370 21.94 -3.13 -3.43
CA LYS A 370 21.56 -2.64 -4.77
C LYS A 370 20.50 -1.54 -4.68
N ILE A 371 19.44 -1.76 -3.89
CA ILE A 371 18.39 -0.75 -3.68
C ILE A 371 19.00 0.52 -3.06
N SER A 372 19.86 0.39 -2.05
CA SER A 372 20.53 1.54 -1.42
C SER A 372 21.42 2.35 -2.36
N GLN A 373 21.73 1.83 -3.54
CA GLN A 373 22.49 2.45 -4.61
C GLN A 373 21.61 2.91 -5.80
N GLY A 374 20.29 2.86 -5.67
CA GLY A 374 19.34 3.28 -6.70
C GLY A 374 18.84 2.16 -7.61
N GLY A 375 19.12 0.90 -7.29
CA GLY A 375 18.52 -0.25 -7.97
C GLY A 375 17.01 -0.36 -7.72
N ALA A 376 16.33 -1.16 -8.55
CA ALA A 376 14.92 -1.44 -8.41
C ALA A 376 14.62 -2.23 -7.12
N GLU A 377 13.40 -2.03 -6.57
CA GLU A 377 12.96 -2.72 -5.34
C GLU A 377 12.65 -4.20 -5.56
N TYR A 378 12.50 -4.65 -6.80
CA TYR A 378 12.13 -6.01 -7.19
C TYR A 378 13.14 -6.59 -8.16
N ILE A 379 13.22 -7.92 -8.22
CA ILE A 379 14.11 -8.64 -9.11
C ILE A 379 13.37 -8.95 -10.42
N HIS A 380 13.88 -8.45 -11.54
CA HIS A 380 13.39 -8.84 -12.85
C HIS A 380 13.93 -10.23 -13.23
N SER A 381 13.06 -11.13 -13.69
CA SER A 381 13.45 -12.45 -14.16
C SER A 381 12.80 -12.81 -15.49
N LYS A 382 13.61 -12.92 -16.53
CA LYS A 382 13.17 -13.41 -17.85
C LYS A 382 12.77 -14.88 -17.82
N GLU A 383 13.46 -15.67 -17.01
CA GLU A 383 13.20 -17.11 -16.85
C GLU A 383 11.84 -17.38 -16.20
N TRP A 384 11.46 -16.53 -15.25
CA TRP A 384 10.21 -16.62 -14.50
C TRP A 384 9.23 -15.55 -14.97
N LEU A 385 8.52 -15.83 -16.04
CA LEU A 385 7.42 -15.06 -16.62
C LEU A 385 7.79 -13.66 -17.17
N ASP A 386 9.06 -13.28 -17.20
CA ASP A 386 9.53 -11.95 -17.65
C ASP A 386 8.87 -10.78 -16.87
N ILE A 387 8.80 -10.91 -15.55
CA ILE A 387 8.18 -9.94 -14.63
C ILE A 387 9.12 -9.60 -13.47
N TYR A 388 8.73 -8.57 -12.69
CA TYR A 388 9.41 -8.19 -11.47
C TYR A 388 8.86 -8.96 -10.26
N TRP A 389 9.75 -9.65 -9.53
CA TRP A 389 9.44 -10.46 -8.36
C TRP A 389 9.90 -9.79 -7.07
N PRO A 390 9.09 -9.83 -5.97
CA PRO A 390 9.61 -9.58 -4.63
C PRO A 390 10.79 -10.50 -4.32
N VAL A 391 11.80 -9.98 -3.62
CA VAL A 391 13.05 -10.73 -3.38
C VAL A 391 12.79 -12.05 -2.64
N ASP A 392 11.91 -12.04 -1.64
CA ASP A 392 11.56 -13.25 -0.88
C ASP A 392 10.78 -14.28 -1.71
N GLU A 393 9.91 -13.84 -2.63
CA GLU A 393 9.19 -14.71 -3.54
C GLU A 393 10.12 -15.30 -4.61
N PHE A 394 11.04 -14.49 -5.14
CA PHE A 394 12.03 -14.96 -6.10
C PHE A 394 12.94 -16.04 -5.48
N LEU A 395 13.41 -15.84 -4.26
CA LEU A 395 14.18 -16.85 -3.53
C LEU A 395 13.34 -18.11 -3.27
N PHE A 396 12.05 -17.97 -2.95
CA PHE A 396 11.17 -19.11 -2.77
C PHE A 396 11.10 -19.97 -4.04
N ILE A 397 10.92 -19.33 -5.21
CA ILE A 397 10.89 -20.04 -6.52
C ILE A 397 12.21 -20.75 -6.81
N GLN A 398 13.36 -20.17 -6.40
CA GLN A 398 14.68 -20.74 -6.67
C GLN A 398 15.08 -21.90 -5.75
N HIS A 399 14.56 -21.96 -4.53
CA HIS A 399 15.04 -22.87 -3.49
C HIS A 399 13.99 -23.88 -3.00
N VAL A 400 12.71 -23.73 -3.37
CA VAL A 400 11.59 -24.59 -2.95
C VAL A 400 10.83 -25.14 -4.15
#